data_a4fe94edb60930af5ed8d92b9e337ae1
#
_entry.id   a4fe94edb60930af5ed8d92b9e337ae1
#
_cell.length_a   1.000
_cell.length_b   1.000
_cell.length_c   1.000
_cell.angle_alpha   90.00
_cell.angle_beta   90.00
_cell.angle_gamma   90.00
#
_symmetry.space_group_name_H-M   'P 1'
#
loop_
_entity.id
_entity.type
_entity.pdbx_description
1 polymer ?
#
loop_
_entity_poly.entity_id
_entity_poly.type
_entity_poly.pdbx_seq_one_letter_code
_entity_poly.pdbx_strand_id
1 'polypeptide(L)'
;MYFLPDDVKRRMLRRYRKRSREVVVDERFRGWAWELSPIDPPYDYHLALSEVAGRYCESMRDIYLRHVEKKKKPTTAHMIEGRLYHEAVALVIENAKRCMYTDGITSGSKVGEFLFQIRDDVLDGMMSSTKAPTVRDRGGQWDPKQVRGNLEWIWEFETHQIVASIERILSLQPYIGLDALVNAAIPIVPEQKLDGRNLGLSGHLSADAFGVEGIVLDIKTGRRRHFHRLATTGYAMVIESLYEYPVDIGCIVYCSFRKGLPPPIEYDVHTLDEPLRQELLELRDDAMKLIYDQRDPGLPDRCYDDCPYWDECH
;
A
#
# COMPACT_ATOMS: atom_id res chain seq x y z
N MET A 1 -2.17 5.16 10.82
CA MET A 1 -2.14 5.77 9.48
C MET A 1 -3.30 5.28 8.61
N TYR A 2 -3.65 4.01 8.67
CA TYR A 2 -4.87 3.51 7.99
C TYR A 2 -6.17 3.92 8.68
N PHE A 3 -6.10 4.35 9.94
CA PHE A 3 -7.27 4.80 10.66
C PHE A 3 -7.58 6.25 10.30
N LEU A 4 -8.64 6.42 9.53
CA LEU A 4 -9.26 7.72 9.38
C LEU A 4 -10.11 8.00 10.64
N PRO A 5 -9.88 9.10 11.36
CA PRO A 5 -10.80 9.52 12.40
C PRO A 5 -12.23 9.59 11.86
N ASP A 6 -13.22 9.20 12.67
CA ASP A 6 -14.61 9.02 12.19
C ASP A 6 -15.21 10.28 11.54
N ASP A 7 -14.86 11.45 12.04
CA ASP A 7 -15.30 12.72 11.47
C ASP A 7 -14.66 13.01 10.11
N VAL A 8 -13.37 12.69 9.95
CA VAL A 8 -12.64 12.78 8.68
C VAL A 8 -13.21 11.75 7.71
N LYS A 9 -13.38 10.50 8.16
CA LYS A 9 -13.94 9.40 7.40
C LYS A 9 -15.35 9.74 6.89
N ARG A 10 -16.26 10.18 7.77
CA ARG A 10 -17.63 10.57 7.38
C ARG A 10 -17.62 11.71 6.38
N ARG A 11 -16.78 12.72 6.55
CA ARG A 11 -16.69 13.90 5.69
C ARG A 11 -16.16 13.51 4.30
N MET A 12 -15.07 12.74 4.27
CA MET A 12 -14.44 12.29 3.03
C MET A 12 -15.33 11.28 2.29
N LEU A 13 -15.82 10.24 2.97
CA LEU A 13 -16.67 9.22 2.35
C LEU A 13 -18.00 9.78 1.85
N ARG A 14 -18.62 10.73 2.59
CA ARG A 14 -19.85 11.37 2.14
C ARG A 14 -19.70 12.07 0.78
N ARG A 15 -18.53 12.71 0.57
CA ARG A 15 -18.21 13.38 -0.69
C ARG A 15 -17.88 12.38 -1.80
N TYR A 16 -17.07 11.38 -1.50
CA TYR A 16 -16.58 10.42 -2.51
C TYR A 16 -17.57 9.32 -2.82
N ARG A 17 -18.37 8.83 -1.88
CA ARG A 17 -19.48 7.90 -2.16
C ARG A 17 -20.56 8.50 -3.05
N LYS A 18 -20.84 9.81 -2.93
CA LYS A 18 -21.72 10.47 -3.88
C LYS A 18 -21.09 10.48 -5.27
N ARG A 19 -19.83 10.84 -5.36
CA ARG A 19 -19.06 10.87 -6.60
C ARG A 19 -18.88 9.48 -7.22
N SER A 20 -18.56 8.46 -6.45
CA SER A 20 -18.38 7.09 -6.96
C SER A 20 -19.68 6.51 -7.55
N ARG A 21 -20.85 6.92 -7.03
CA ARG A 21 -22.15 6.56 -7.62
C ARG A 21 -22.46 7.29 -8.93
N GLU A 22 -21.83 8.43 -9.15
CA GLU A 22 -21.94 9.23 -10.38
C GLU A 22 -20.90 8.81 -11.45
N VAL A 23 -19.83 8.11 -11.02
CA VAL A 23 -18.82 7.57 -11.92
C VAL A 23 -19.30 6.23 -12.46
N VAL A 24 -19.69 6.25 -13.72
CA VAL A 24 -20.00 5.02 -14.45
C VAL A 24 -18.68 4.46 -14.98
N VAL A 25 -18.28 3.30 -14.49
CA VAL A 25 -17.18 2.52 -15.06
C VAL A 25 -17.82 1.50 -16.01
N ASP A 26 -17.42 1.51 -17.28
CA ASP A 26 -17.87 0.52 -18.25
C ASP A 26 -17.50 -0.90 -17.76
N GLU A 27 -18.41 -1.85 -17.88
CA GLU A 27 -18.23 -3.24 -17.46
C GLU A 27 -16.94 -3.87 -18.01
N ARG A 28 -16.48 -3.44 -19.18
CA ARG A 28 -15.23 -3.86 -19.82
C ARG A 28 -13.97 -3.50 -19.02
N PHE A 29 -14.05 -2.51 -18.12
CA PHE A 29 -12.93 -2.08 -17.27
C PHE A 29 -13.07 -2.58 -15.83
N ARG A 30 -14.07 -3.42 -15.55
CA ARG A 30 -14.24 -4.07 -14.25
C ARG A 30 -13.36 -5.33 -14.16
N GLY A 31 -12.70 -5.52 -13.03
CA GLY A 31 -11.81 -6.66 -12.83
C GLY A 31 -12.44 -8.03 -13.09
N TRP A 32 -13.76 -8.17 -12.87
CA TRP A 32 -14.48 -9.42 -13.15
C TRP A 32 -14.65 -9.74 -14.65
N ALA A 33 -14.37 -8.78 -15.55
CA ALA A 33 -14.34 -9.02 -17.00
C ALA A 33 -12.96 -9.53 -17.48
N TRP A 34 -12.21 -10.20 -16.61
CA TRP A 34 -10.81 -10.61 -16.85
C TRP A 34 -10.63 -11.57 -18.03
N GLU A 35 -11.66 -12.28 -18.48
CA GLU A 35 -11.62 -13.12 -19.69
C GLU A 35 -11.82 -12.32 -21.00
N LEU A 36 -12.05 -11.01 -20.91
CA LEU A 36 -12.37 -10.15 -22.04
C LEU A 36 -11.38 -9.00 -22.17
N SER A 37 -11.11 -8.58 -23.42
CA SER A 37 -10.35 -7.35 -23.69
C SER A 37 -11.16 -6.13 -23.17
N PRO A 38 -10.51 -5.15 -22.53
CA PRO A 38 -9.05 -4.94 -22.38
C PRO A 38 -8.43 -5.55 -21.12
N ILE A 39 -9.18 -6.29 -20.28
CA ILE A 39 -8.64 -6.85 -19.05
C ILE A 39 -7.77 -8.07 -19.33
N ASP A 40 -8.18 -8.95 -20.24
CA ASP A 40 -7.42 -10.13 -20.65
C ASP A 40 -6.01 -9.73 -21.10
N PRO A 41 -4.94 -10.26 -20.45
CA PRO A 41 -3.57 -9.86 -20.79
C PRO A 41 -3.17 -10.34 -22.17
N PRO A 42 -2.48 -9.50 -22.99
CA PRO A 42 -2.09 -9.88 -24.34
C PRO A 42 -0.95 -10.91 -24.40
N TYR A 43 -0.25 -11.14 -23.30
CA TYR A 43 0.86 -12.09 -23.17
C TYR A 43 0.80 -12.81 -21.83
N ASP A 44 1.34 -14.03 -21.78
CA ASP A 44 1.41 -14.86 -20.56
C ASP A 44 2.62 -14.44 -19.67
N TYR A 45 2.54 -13.21 -19.15
CA TYR A 45 3.48 -12.67 -18.16
C TYR A 45 2.74 -12.26 -16.90
N HIS A 46 3.42 -12.39 -15.76
CA HIS A 46 2.90 -11.97 -14.46
C HIS A 46 3.80 -10.90 -13.84
N LEU A 47 3.41 -9.64 -13.96
CA LEU A 47 4.20 -8.48 -13.51
C LEU A 47 3.87 -8.11 -12.07
N ALA A 48 4.85 -7.61 -11.32
CA ALA A 48 4.53 -7.01 -10.03
C ALA A 48 3.72 -5.71 -10.25
N LEU A 49 2.68 -5.50 -9.45
CA LEU A 49 1.89 -4.28 -9.58
C LEU A 49 2.74 -3.01 -9.42
N SER A 50 3.77 -3.06 -8.56
CA SER A 50 4.72 -1.95 -8.39
C SER A 50 5.59 -1.67 -9.63
N GLU A 51 5.70 -2.59 -10.57
CA GLU A 51 6.39 -2.38 -11.85
C GLU A 51 5.46 -1.66 -12.84
N VAL A 52 4.21 -2.09 -12.88
CA VAL A 52 3.20 -1.49 -13.77
C VAL A 52 2.78 -0.09 -13.29
N ALA A 53 2.42 0.01 -12.00
CA ALA A 53 1.91 1.24 -11.40
C ALA A 53 3.00 2.25 -11.00
N GLY A 54 4.25 1.79 -10.87
CA GLY A 54 5.35 2.61 -10.36
C GLY A 54 6.20 3.21 -11.47
N ARG A 55 5.66 4.14 -12.26
CA ARG A 55 6.34 4.79 -13.40
C ARG A 55 7.58 5.61 -13.02
N TYR A 56 8.52 4.96 -12.31
CA TYR A 56 9.80 5.58 -11.96
C TYR A 56 10.78 5.63 -13.14
N CYS A 57 10.65 4.76 -14.14
CA CYS A 57 11.38 4.80 -15.40
C CYS A 57 10.38 5.05 -16.54
N GLU A 58 10.40 6.26 -17.14
CA GLU A 58 9.45 6.64 -18.20
C GLU A 58 9.59 5.78 -19.47
N SER A 59 10.80 5.29 -19.77
CA SER A 59 11.03 4.37 -20.89
C SER A 59 10.78 2.90 -20.55
N MET A 60 10.43 2.56 -19.29
CA MET A 60 10.30 1.17 -18.81
C MET A 60 11.59 0.35 -18.92
N ARG A 61 12.76 0.98 -19.00
CA ARG A 61 14.04 0.27 -19.08
C ARG A 61 14.34 -0.56 -17.84
N ASP A 62 13.83 -0.16 -16.68
CA ASP A 62 13.90 -0.93 -15.43
C ASP A 62 13.21 -2.29 -15.55
N ILE A 63 12.08 -2.38 -16.28
CA ILE A 63 11.38 -3.63 -16.61
C ILE A 63 12.24 -4.46 -17.56
N TYR A 64 12.81 -3.85 -18.61
CA TYR A 64 13.71 -4.53 -19.53
C TYR A 64 14.91 -5.14 -18.81
N LEU A 65 15.62 -4.34 -18.00
CA LEU A 65 16.77 -4.81 -17.24
C LEU A 65 16.40 -5.99 -16.31
N ARG A 66 15.24 -5.94 -15.69
CA ARG A 66 14.80 -7.00 -14.77
C ARG A 66 14.34 -8.26 -15.48
N HIS A 67 13.48 -8.13 -16.50
CA HIS A 67 12.80 -9.27 -17.11
C HIS A 67 13.52 -9.85 -18.33
N VAL A 68 14.26 -9.05 -19.09
CA VAL A 68 15.00 -9.49 -20.27
C VAL A 68 16.45 -9.77 -19.92
N GLU A 69 17.17 -8.79 -19.34
CA GLU A 69 18.56 -8.98 -18.95
C GLU A 69 18.76 -9.74 -17.63
N LYS A 70 17.66 -10.03 -16.91
CA LYS A 70 17.68 -10.74 -15.61
C LYS A 70 18.54 -10.07 -14.53
N LYS A 71 18.70 -8.77 -14.61
CA LYS A 71 19.39 -7.99 -13.59
C LYS A 71 18.62 -8.00 -12.29
N LYS A 72 19.31 -8.22 -11.18
CA LYS A 72 18.69 -8.12 -9.85
C LYS A 72 18.40 -6.66 -9.55
N LYS A 73 17.15 -6.37 -9.11
CA LYS A 73 16.80 -5.03 -8.65
C LYS A 73 17.63 -4.68 -7.41
N PRO A 74 18.48 -3.64 -7.46
CA PRO A 74 19.21 -3.20 -6.29
C PRO A 74 18.25 -2.67 -5.21
N THR A 75 18.67 -2.75 -3.94
CA THR A 75 17.85 -2.30 -2.82
C THR A 75 18.38 -0.95 -2.34
N THR A 76 17.54 0.08 -2.39
CA THR A 76 17.85 1.44 -1.92
C THR A 76 17.42 1.63 -0.46
N ALA A 77 17.93 2.68 0.20
CA ALA A 77 17.51 3.06 1.55
C ALA A 77 16.01 3.32 1.63
N HIS A 78 15.45 4.08 0.68
CA HIS A 78 14.02 4.39 0.61
C HIS A 78 13.12 3.16 0.49
N MET A 79 13.58 2.13 -0.25
CA MET A 79 12.82 0.88 -0.37
C MET A 79 12.78 0.10 0.95
N ILE A 80 13.91 0.10 1.69
CA ILE A 80 13.99 -0.55 3.00
C ILE A 80 13.12 0.20 4.00
N GLU A 81 13.25 1.52 4.07
CA GLU A 81 12.46 2.37 4.96
C GLU A 81 10.96 2.19 4.71
N GLY A 82 10.53 2.30 3.45
CA GLY A 82 9.13 2.09 3.09
C GLY A 82 8.61 0.75 3.56
N ARG A 83 9.33 -0.35 3.28
CA ARG A 83 8.94 -1.69 3.73
C ARG A 83 8.83 -1.78 5.25
N LEU A 84 9.80 -1.25 6.00
CA LEU A 84 9.78 -1.28 7.47
C LEU A 84 8.59 -0.49 8.03
N TYR A 85 8.26 0.65 7.43
CA TYR A 85 7.14 1.47 7.90
C TYR A 85 5.79 0.79 7.66
N HIS A 86 5.62 0.13 6.50
CA HIS A 86 4.43 -0.70 6.24
C HIS A 86 4.33 -1.86 7.22
N GLU A 87 5.43 -2.60 7.42
CA GLU A 87 5.50 -3.72 8.35
C GLU A 87 5.16 -3.28 9.80
N ALA A 88 5.68 -2.13 10.26
CA ALA A 88 5.37 -1.61 11.59
C ALA A 88 3.87 -1.32 11.76
N VAL A 89 3.23 -0.67 10.78
CA VAL A 89 1.79 -0.42 10.82
C VAL A 89 1.00 -1.73 10.89
N ALA A 90 1.37 -2.72 10.06
CA ALA A 90 0.72 -4.02 10.03
C ALA A 90 0.86 -4.74 11.39
N LEU A 91 2.08 -4.77 11.95
CA LEU A 91 2.36 -5.44 13.23
C LEU A 91 1.62 -4.83 14.41
N VAL A 92 1.46 -3.50 14.48
CA VAL A 92 0.64 -2.86 15.53
C VAL A 92 -0.80 -3.36 15.45
N ILE A 93 -1.39 -3.35 14.26
CA ILE A 93 -2.78 -3.77 14.04
C ILE A 93 -2.96 -5.27 14.37
N GLU A 94 -2.05 -6.10 13.89
CA GLU A 94 -2.09 -7.55 14.13
C GLU A 94 -1.93 -7.89 15.62
N ASN A 95 -0.98 -7.26 16.32
CA ASN A 95 -0.77 -7.47 17.74
C ASN A 95 -1.94 -6.96 18.58
N ALA A 96 -2.56 -5.82 18.21
CA ALA A 96 -3.77 -5.35 18.87
C ALA A 96 -4.92 -6.35 18.74
N LYS A 97 -5.20 -6.83 17.52
CA LYS A 97 -6.23 -7.87 17.31
C LYS A 97 -5.90 -9.15 18.04
N ARG A 98 -4.63 -9.59 18.00
CA ARG A 98 -4.18 -10.81 18.68
C ARG A 98 -4.43 -10.74 20.18
N CYS A 99 -3.98 -9.68 20.87
CA CYS A 99 -4.19 -9.58 22.32
C CYS A 99 -5.68 -9.48 22.69
N MET A 100 -6.51 -8.83 21.86
CA MET A 100 -7.96 -8.80 22.11
C MET A 100 -8.58 -10.19 22.01
N TYR A 101 -8.23 -10.98 20.98
CA TYR A 101 -8.80 -12.32 20.80
C TYR A 101 -8.21 -13.38 21.73
N THR A 102 -6.89 -13.37 21.99
CA THR A 102 -6.24 -14.42 22.82
C THR A 102 -6.42 -14.17 24.30
N ASP A 103 -6.32 -12.91 24.72
CA ASP A 103 -6.33 -12.56 26.15
C ASP A 103 -7.69 -12.01 26.60
N GLY A 104 -8.66 -11.92 25.66
CA GLY A 104 -10.00 -11.40 25.93
C GLY A 104 -10.01 -9.93 26.38
N ILE A 105 -8.98 -9.15 25.98
CA ILE A 105 -8.84 -7.76 26.38
C ILE A 105 -9.84 -6.90 25.60
N THR A 106 -10.77 -6.28 26.32
CA THR A 106 -11.82 -5.42 25.75
C THR A 106 -11.68 -3.94 26.15
N SER A 107 -10.61 -3.55 26.85
CA SER A 107 -10.33 -2.16 27.24
C SER A 107 -9.23 -1.58 26.37
N GLY A 108 -9.47 -0.39 25.82
CA GLY A 108 -8.47 0.32 25.01
C GLY A 108 -7.18 0.60 25.78
N SER A 109 -7.28 1.01 27.06
CA SER A 109 -6.09 1.24 27.91
C SER A 109 -5.22 0.00 28.04
N LYS A 110 -5.81 -1.18 28.29
CA LYS A 110 -5.06 -2.44 28.41
C LYS A 110 -4.44 -2.89 27.09
N VAL A 111 -5.14 -2.67 25.95
CA VAL A 111 -4.55 -2.91 24.62
C VAL A 111 -3.36 -1.98 24.40
N GLY A 112 -3.47 -0.71 24.79
CA GLY A 112 -2.36 0.25 24.72
C GLY A 112 -1.17 -0.17 25.57
N GLU A 113 -1.39 -0.55 26.85
CA GLU A 113 -0.35 -1.05 27.74
C GLU A 113 0.40 -2.25 27.15
N PHE A 114 -0.33 -3.23 26.61
CA PHE A 114 0.26 -4.37 25.94
C PHE A 114 1.11 -3.96 24.73
N LEU A 115 0.59 -3.12 23.86
CA LEU A 115 1.33 -2.68 22.67
C LEU A 115 2.59 -1.89 23.00
N PHE A 116 2.55 -1.05 24.06
CA PHE A 116 3.75 -0.33 24.51
C PHE A 116 4.78 -1.28 25.16
N GLN A 117 4.32 -2.32 25.86
CA GLN A 117 5.20 -3.32 26.48
C GLN A 117 6.01 -4.10 25.45
N ILE A 118 5.40 -4.50 24.32
CA ILE A 118 6.09 -5.31 23.29
C ILE A 118 6.84 -4.47 22.27
N ARG A 119 6.67 -3.13 22.25
CA ARG A 119 7.16 -2.24 21.21
C ARG A 119 8.64 -2.42 20.90
N ASP A 120 9.49 -2.30 21.91
CA ASP A 120 10.94 -2.27 21.70
C ASP A 120 11.46 -3.61 21.20
N ASP A 121 10.98 -4.73 21.76
CA ASP A 121 11.34 -6.08 21.31
C ASP A 121 10.96 -6.31 19.83
N VAL A 122 9.78 -5.87 19.44
CA VAL A 122 9.31 -6.01 18.04
C VAL A 122 10.14 -5.15 17.10
N LEU A 123 10.33 -3.85 17.43
CA LEU A 123 11.06 -2.94 16.57
C LEU A 123 12.55 -3.29 16.47
N ASP A 124 13.17 -3.77 17.54
CA ASP A 124 14.56 -4.23 17.52
C ASP A 124 14.71 -5.53 16.71
N GLY A 125 13.72 -6.41 16.78
CA GLY A 125 13.62 -7.59 15.92
C GLY A 125 13.53 -7.22 14.43
N MET A 126 12.72 -6.24 14.07
CA MET A 126 12.60 -5.72 12.70
C MET A 126 13.93 -5.14 12.21
N MET A 127 14.57 -4.30 13.02
CA MET A 127 15.85 -3.68 12.66
C MET A 127 16.97 -4.70 12.50
N SER A 128 17.07 -5.67 13.41
CA SER A 128 18.13 -6.70 13.39
C SER A 128 17.99 -7.67 12.21
N SER A 129 16.77 -7.94 11.75
CA SER A 129 16.51 -8.78 10.57
C SER A 129 16.73 -8.06 9.23
N THR A 130 16.87 -6.72 9.26
CA THR A 130 16.96 -5.89 8.06
C THR A 130 18.39 -5.82 7.54
N LYS A 131 18.56 -6.16 6.25
CA LYS A 131 19.84 -6.00 5.55
C LYS A 131 20.02 -4.55 5.10
N ALA A 132 21.27 -4.06 5.17
CA ALA A 132 21.64 -2.74 4.65
C ALA A 132 21.35 -2.62 3.14
N PRO A 133 21.17 -1.37 2.63
CA PRO A 133 21.03 -1.13 1.19
C PRO A 133 22.22 -1.68 0.39
N THR A 134 21.96 -2.17 -0.81
CA THR A 134 23.02 -2.71 -1.70
C THR A 134 23.63 -1.65 -2.58
N VAL A 135 22.95 -0.53 -2.79
CA VAL A 135 23.42 0.63 -3.55
C VAL A 135 23.24 1.91 -2.75
N ARG A 136 24.11 2.88 -3.00
CA ARG A 136 23.94 4.22 -2.44
C ARG A 136 22.76 4.90 -3.12
N ASP A 137 21.82 5.31 -2.31
CA ASP A 137 20.72 6.16 -2.75
C ASP A 137 21.26 7.60 -2.90
N ARG A 138 21.10 8.18 -4.10
CA ARG A 138 21.47 9.58 -4.34
C ARG A 138 20.53 10.55 -3.65
N GLY A 139 19.29 10.09 -3.37
CA GLY A 139 18.25 10.88 -2.71
C GLY A 139 18.24 10.80 -1.18
N GLY A 140 18.98 9.87 -0.58
CA GLY A 140 18.97 9.67 0.87
C GLY A 140 20.11 8.80 1.38
N GLN A 141 20.48 9.00 2.63
CA GLN A 141 21.45 8.16 3.32
C GLN A 141 20.72 7.25 4.31
N TRP A 142 21.03 5.96 4.31
CA TRP A 142 20.56 5.02 5.30
C TRP A 142 21.05 5.41 6.70
N ASP A 143 20.12 5.84 7.55
CA ASP A 143 20.37 6.15 8.97
C ASP A 143 19.50 5.23 9.86
N PRO A 144 20.05 4.10 10.37
CA PRO A 144 19.30 3.18 11.19
C PRO A 144 18.70 3.80 12.45
N LYS A 145 19.35 4.83 13.04
CA LYS A 145 18.84 5.51 14.24
C LYS A 145 17.61 6.35 13.92
N GLN A 146 17.65 7.07 12.80
CA GLN A 146 16.50 7.83 12.35
C GLN A 146 15.34 6.92 11.99
N VAL A 147 15.62 5.82 11.27
CA VAL A 147 14.59 4.81 10.92
C VAL A 147 13.95 4.24 12.18
N ARG A 148 14.77 3.84 13.19
CA ARG A 148 14.24 3.33 14.46
C ARG A 148 13.34 4.33 15.17
N GLY A 149 13.72 5.61 15.21
CA GLY A 149 12.88 6.67 15.76
C GLY A 149 11.58 6.90 14.99
N ASN A 150 11.61 6.77 13.66
CA ASN A 150 10.40 6.85 12.83
C ASN A 150 9.45 5.65 13.10
N LEU A 151 10.01 4.44 13.30
CA LEU A 151 9.25 3.25 13.67
C LEU A 151 8.59 3.38 15.04
N GLU A 152 9.28 3.96 16.03
CA GLU A 152 8.71 4.28 17.34
C GLU A 152 7.51 5.21 17.20
N TRP A 153 7.67 6.28 16.43
CA TRP A 153 6.59 7.22 16.19
C TRP A 153 5.37 6.57 15.52
N ILE A 154 5.59 5.70 14.50
CA ILE A 154 4.53 4.94 13.84
C ILE A 154 3.80 4.07 14.86
N TRP A 155 4.56 3.32 15.67
CA TRP A 155 3.99 2.42 16.67
C TRP A 155 3.13 3.17 17.69
N GLU A 156 3.64 4.26 18.22
CA GLU A 156 2.93 5.11 19.19
C GLU A 156 1.67 5.72 18.57
N PHE A 157 1.78 6.26 17.36
CA PHE A 157 0.66 6.86 16.66
C PHE A 157 -0.48 5.86 16.42
N GLU A 158 -0.17 4.69 15.87
CA GLU A 158 -1.17 3.65 15.62
C GLU A 158 -1.76 3.09 16.93
N THR A 159 -0.94 2.90 17.96
CA THR A 159 -1.43 2.48 19.28
C THR A 159 -2.45 3.46 19.83
N HIS A 160 -2.17 4.76 19.78
CA HIS A 160 -3.12 5.78 20.26
C HIS A 160 -4.42 5.80 19.44
N GLN A 161 -4.34 5.62 18.12
CA GLN A 161 -5.52 5.54 17.26
C GLN A 161 -6.39 4.32 17.61
N ILE A 162 -5.77 3.16 17.82
CA ILE A 162 -6.46 1.92 18.21
C ILE A 162 -7.15 2.12 19.58
N VAL A 163 -6.42 2.61 20.58
CA VAL A 163 -6.96 2.88 21.92
C VAL A 163 -8.16 3.81 21.83
N ALA A 164 -8.02 4.94 21.16
CA ALA A 164 -9.10 5.91 20.99
C ALA A 164 -10.33 5.31 20.28
N SER A 165 -10.10 4.46 19.28
CA SER A 165 -11.18 3.78 18.54
C SER A 165 -11.93 2.79 19.43
N ILE A 166 -11.22 1.96 20.22
CA ILE A 166 -11.81 1.00 21.14
C ILE A 166 -12.66 1.71 22.19
N GLU A 167 -12.09 2.73 22.88
CA GLU A 167 -12.79 3.48 23.93
C GLU A 167 -14.03 4.20 23.37
N ARG A 168 -13.95 4.72 22.15
CA ARG A 168 -15.10 5.33 21.49
C ARG A 168 -16.22 4.33 21.21
N ILE A 169 -15.90 3.14 20.73
CA ILE A 169 -16.92 2.12 20.47
C ILE A 169 -17.55 1.66 21.79
N LEU A 170 -16.75 1.43 22.81
CA LEU A 170 -17.24 1.04 24.14
C LEU A 170 -18.13 2.11 24.77
N SER A 171 -17.82 3.39 24.58
CA SER A 171 -18.66 4.48 25.07
C SER A 171 -20.04 4.52 24.40
N LEU A 172 -20.13 4.08 23.15
CA LEU A 172 -21.39 4.03 22.40
C LEU A 172 -22.16 2.73 22.60
N GLN A 173 -21.44 1.64 22.83
CA GLN A 173 -21.97 0.28 22.95
C GLN A 173 -21.27 -0.48 24.08
N PRO A 174 -21.60 -0.20 25.36
CA PRO A 174 -20.89 -0.78 26.52
C PRO A 174 -20.96 -2.31 26.62
N TYR A 175 -21.95 -2.93 26.01
CA TYR A 175 -22.18 -4.38 26.04
C TYR A 175 -21.86 -5.08 24.71
N ILE A 176 -21.06 -4.45 23.85
CA ILE A 176 -20.66 -5.05 22.55
C ILE A 176 -19.84 -6.31 22.78
N GLY A 177 -20.12 -7.38 22.03
CA GLY A 177 -19.32 -8.60 22.08
C GLY A 177 -17.92 -8.40 21.48
N LEU A 178 -16.96 -9.22 21.88
CA LEU A 178 -15.55 -9.08 21.51
C LEU A 178 -15.34 -9.01 19.99
N ASP A 179 -15.90 -9.93 19.23
CA ASP A 179 -15.75 -9.96 17.76
C ASP A 179 -16.30 -8.68 17.12
N ALA A 180 -17.48 -8.25 17.54
CA ALA A 180 -18.08 -7.02 17.06
C ALA A 180 -17.26 -5.77 17.46
N LEU A 181 -16.66 -5.76 18.64
CA LEU A 181 -15.76 -4.71 19.11
C LEU A 181 -14.51 -4.63 18.23
N VAL A 182 -13.84 -5.75 17.99
CA VAL A 182 -12.64 -5.80 17.14
C VAL A 182 -12.94 -5.31 15.74
N ASN A 183 -14.02 -5.80 15.13
CA ASN A 183 -14.42 -5.40 13.78
C ASN A 183 -14.83 -3.92 13.69
N ALA A 184 -15.49 -3.38 14.71
CA ALA A 184 -15.89 -1.97 14.74
C ALA A 184 -14.74 -1.02 15.07
N ALA A 185 -13.83 -1.41 15.97
CA ALA A 185 -12.73 -0.58 16.42
C ALA A 185 -11.51 -0.65 15.48
N ILE A 186 -11.26 -1.81 14.86
CA ILE A 186 -10.11 -2.07 13.97
C ILE A 186 -10.61 -2.65 12.63
N PRO A 187 -11.37 -1.90 11.84
CA PRO A 187 -12.04 -2.38 10.62
C PRO A 187 -11.09 -2.49 9.41
N ILE A 188 -9.84 -2.90 9.63
CA ILE A 188 -8.79 -2.94 8.61
C ILE A 188 -8.13 -4.30 8.61
N VAL A 189 -7.92 -4.85 7.43
CA VAL A 189 -7.06 -6.01 7.18
C VAL A 189 -5.76 -5.49 6.56
N PRO A 190 -4.64 -5.45 7.33
CA PRO A 190 -3.36 -5.06 6.78
C PRO A 190 -2.78 -6.18 5.91
N GLU A 191 -1.95 -5.82 4.94
CA GLU A 191 -1.22 -6.75 4.08
C GLU A 191 -2.13 -7.84 3.46
N GLN A 192 -3.31 -7.39 2.94
CA GLN A 192 -4.27 -8.30 2.30
C GLN A 192 -3.63 -9.01 1.11
N LYS A 193 -3.49 -10.34 1.20
CA LYS A 193 -2.94 -11.15 0.12
C LYS A 193 -3.95 -11.31 -1.01
N LEU A 194 -3.49 -11.10 -2.23
CA LEU A 194 -4.30 -11.10 -3.44
C LEU A 194 -3.58 -11.86 -4.56
N ASP A 195 -4.35 -12.60 -5.35
CA ASP A 195 -3.86 -13.25 -6.57
C ASP A 195 -4.23 -12.41 -7.79
N GLY A 196 -3.23 -11.81 -8.42
CA GLY A 196 -3.41 -10.92 -9.57
C GLY A 196 -3.31 -11.60 -10.94
N ARG A 197 -3.18 -12.94 -11.00
CA ARG A 197 -2.92 -13.65 -12.24
C ARG A 197 -3.98 -13.45 -13.31
N ASN A 198 -5.24 -13.32 -12.91
CA ASN A 198 -6.33 -13.03 -13.85
C ASN A 198 -6.10 -11.73 -14.65
N LEU A 199 -5.32 -10.80 -14.11
CA LEU A 199 -4.99 -9.53 -14.77
C LEU A 199 -3.55 -9.49 -15.32
N GLY A 200 -2.86 -10.63 -15.42
CA GLY A 200 -1.44 -10.65 -15.80
C GLY A 200 -0.51 -10.03 -14.75
N LEU A 201 -0.97 -9.95 -13.51
CA LEU A 201 -0.19 -9.47 -12.38
C LEU A 201 0.31 -10.63 -11.51
N SER A 202 1.24 -10.35 -10.60
CA SER A 202 1.79 -11.37 -9.72
C SER A 202 0.71 -12.08 -8.89
N GLY A 203 0.83 -13.40 -8.73
CA GLY A 203 0.01 -14.20 -7.82
C GLY A 203 0.29 -13.94 -6.33
N HIS A 204 1.29 -13.12 -6.01
CA HIS A 204 1.72 -12.80 -4.64
C HIS A 204 1.65 -11.30 -4.37
N LEU A 205 0.51 -10.69 -4.69
CA LEU A 205 0.28 -9.29 -4.37
C LEU A 205 -0.08 -9.13 -2.89
N SER A 206 0.22 -7.96 -2.35
CA SER A 206 -0.20 -7.56 -1.01
C SER A 206 -0.67 -6.12 -1.07
N ALA A 207 -1.96 -5.90 -0.86
CA ALA A 207 -2.48 -4.56 -0.66
C ALA A 207 -2.16 -4.11 0.77
N ASP A 208 -1.66 -2.90 0.95
CA ASP A 208 -1.24 -2.39 2.25
C ASP A 208 -2.38 -2.45 3.28
N ALA A 209 -3.57 -2.07 2.87
CA ALA A 209 -4.77 -2.31 3.65
C ALA A 209 -6.03 -2.31 2.77
N PHE A 210 -6.98 -3.12 3.17
CA PHE A 210 -8.33 -3.12 2.64
C PHE A 210 -9.32 -2.91 3.78
N GLY A 211 -10.15 -1.88 3.65
CA GLY A 211 -11.15 -1.53 4.64
C GLY A 211 -12.50 -2.19 4.36
N VAL A 212 -13.24 -2.53 5.41
CA VAL A 212 -14.60 -3.12 5.35
C VAL A 212 -15.58 -2.28 4.49
N GLU A 213 -15.23 -1.03 4.21
CA GLU A 213 -16.06 -0.09 3.45
C GLU A 213 -15.78 -0.11 1.94
N GLY A 214 -14.99 -1.07 1.44
CA GLY A 214 -14.62 -1.18 0.03
C GLY A 214 -13.64 -0.08 -0.42
N ILE A 215 -12.73 0.34 0.48
CA ILE A 215 -11.67 1.31 0.20
C ILE A 215 -10.34 0.59 0.17
N VAL A 216 -9.60 0.77 -0.91
CA VAL A 216 -8.21 0.34 -1.00
C VAL A 216 -7.30 1.46 -0.50
N LEU A 217 -6.45 1.13 0.48
CA LEU A 217 -5.48 2.07 1.03
C LEU A 217 -4.06 1.64 0.66
N ASP A 218 -3.22 2.63 0.35
CA ASP A 218 -1.81 2.45 0.03
C ASP A 218 -1.01 3.56 0.70
N ILE A 219 0.03 3.21 1.49
CA ILE A 219 0.89 4.17 2.18
C ILE A 219 2.06 4.55 1.30
N LYS A 220 2.36 5.84 1.23
CA LYS A 220 3.56 6.37 0.57
C LYS A 220 4.35 7.24 1.54
N THR A 221 5.59 6.86 1.79
CA THR A 221 6.51 7.58 2.68
C THR A 221 7.46 8.52 1.93
N GLY A 222 7.44 8.46 0.61
CA GLY A 222 8.23 9.32 -0.27
C GLY A 222 7.48 10.54 -0.81
N ARG A 223 8.09 11.16 -1.82
CA ARG A 223 7.49 12.32 -2.51
C ARG A 223 6.20 11.92 -3.23
N ARG A 224 5.21 12.82 -3.21
CA ARG A 224 3.96 12.64 -3.96
C ARG A 224 4.25 12.55 -5.47
N ARG A 225 3.66 11.52 -6.13
CA ARG A 225 3.74 11.29 -7.56
C ARG A 225 2.32 11.13 -8.14
N HIS A 226 2.12 11.59 -9.38
CA HIS A 226 0.82 11.50 -10.04
C HIS A 226 0.36 10.05 -10.27
N PHE A 227 1.30 9.15 -10.51
CA PHE A 227 1.04 7.73 -10.80
C PHE A 227 0.74 6.87 -9.54
N HIS A 228 0.83 7.39 -8.32
CA HIS A 228 0.58 6.59 -7.12
C HIS A 228 -0.85 6.03 -7.07
N ARG A 229 -1.82 6.70 -7.70
CA ARG A 229 -3.21 6.23 -7.75
C ARG A 229 -3.37 4.94 -8.56
N LEU A 230 -2.45 4.65 -9.48
CA LEU A 230 -2.47 3.40 -10.26
C LEU A 230 -2.29 2.16 -9.37
N ALA A 231 -1.57 2.27 -8.24
CA ALA A 231 -1.42 1.15 -7.31
C ALA A 231 -2.77 0.76 -6.69
N THR A 232 -3.53 1.72 -6.17
CA THR A 232 -4.86 1.44 -5.62
C THR A 232 -5.85 0.99 -6.69
N THR A 233 -5.70 1.49 -7.93
CA THR A 233 -6.50 1.03 -9.08
C THR A 233 -6.23 -0.44 -9.39
N GLY A 234 -4.96 -0.86 -9.44
CA GLY A 234 -4.59 -2.23 -9.69
C GLY A 234 -5.09 -3.19 -8.60
N TYR A 235 -4.92 -2.83 -7.34
CA TYR A 235 -5.48 -3.62 -6.24
C TYR A 235 -7.01 -3.73 -6.32
N ALA A 236 -7.70 -2.64 -6.63
CA ALA A 236 -9.15 -2.66 -6.77
C ALA A 236 -9.60 -3.59 -7.89
N MET A 237 -8.97 -3.53 -9.06
CA MET A 237 -9.30 -4.42 -10.18
C MET A 237 -9.00 -5.89 -9.85
N VAL A 238 -7.92 -6.18 -9.11
CA VAL A 238 -7.64 -7.54 -8.63
C VAL A 238 -8.71 -8.01 -7.65
N ILE A 239 -9.13 -7.17 -6.70
CA ILE A 239 -10.22 -7.50 -5.76
C ILE A 239 -11.52 -7.77 -6.52
N GLU A 240 -11.85 -6.95 -7.51
CA GLU A 240 -13.00 -7.14 -8.39
C GLU A 240 -12.92 -8.48 -9.15
N SER A 241 -11.74 -8.88 -9.63
CA SER A 241 -11.57 -10.16 -10.35
C SER A 241 -11.71 -11.39 -9.48
N LEU A 242 -11.48 -11.25 -8.16
CA LEU A 242 -11.54 -12.35 -7.21
C LEU A 242 -12.90 -12.49 -6.54
N TYR A 243 -13.59 -11.37 -6.33
CA TYR A 243 -14.78 -11.34 -5.47
C TYR A 243 -16.03 -10.79 -6.16
N GLU A 244 -15.94 -10.32 -7.39
CA GLU A 244 -17.07 -9.87 -8.25
C GLU A 244 -17.94 -8.77 -7.60
N TYR A 245 -17.34 -7.85 -6.84
CA TYR A 245 -18.02 -6.66 -6.35
C TYR A 245 -17.22 -5.38 -6.63
N PRO A 246 -17.89 -4.23 -6.85
CA PRO A 246 -17.23 -3.02 -7.28
C PRO A 246 -16.36 -2.39 -6.17
N VAL A 247 -15.16 -1.98 -6.53
CA VAL A 247 -14.23 -1.23 -5.68
C VAL A 247 -13.90 0.09 -6.36
N ASP A 248 -14.59 1.16 -5.95
CA ASP A 248 -14.60 2.45 -6.66
C ASP A 248 -13.83 3.55 -5.92
N ILE A 249 -13.28 3.28 -4.73
CA ILE A 249 -12.60 4.30 -3.92
C ILE A 249 -11.21 3.82 -3.54
N GLY A 250 -10.21 4.61 -3.91
CA GLY A 250 -8.83 4.49 -3.46
C GLY A 250 -8.44 5.62 -2.51
N CYS A 251 -7.47 5.36 -1.65
CA CYS A 251 -6.88 6.36 -0.77
C CYS A 251 -5.37 6.15 -0.66
N ILE A 252 -4.60 7.14 -1.12
CA ILE A 252 -3.16 7.19 -0.84
C ILE A 252 -2.95 7.95 0.46
N VAL A 253 -2.25 7.31 1.38
CA VAL A 253 -1.86 7.92 2.65
C VAL A 253 -0.40 8.35 2.54
N TYR A 254 -0.16 9.65 2.42
CA TYR A 254 1.19 10.22 2.41
C TYR A 254 1.65 10.48 3.83
N CYS A 255 2.82 9.92 4.19
CA CYS A 255 3.48 10.13 5.47
C CYS A 255 4.94 10.53 5.21
N SER A 256 5.28 11.80 5.45
CA SER A 256 6.61 12.35 5.15
C SER A 256 7.40 12.56 6.43
N PHE A 257 8.36 11.67 6.70
CA PHE A 257 9.22 11.80 7.86
C PHE A 257 10.23 12.93 7.68
N ARG A 258 10.33 13.82 8.69
CA ARG A 258 11.29 14.91 8.76
C ARG A 258 12.01 14.85 10.10
N LYS A 259 13.30 15.11 10.09
CA LYS A 259 14.11 15.06 11.32
C LYS A 259 13.54 16.01 12.38
N GLY A 260 13.24 15.45 13.56
CA GLY A 260 12.81 16.23 14.74
C GLY A 260 11.38 16.76 14.70
N LEU A 261 10.56 16.37 13.73
CA LEU A 261 9.15 16.78 13.62
C LEU A 261 8.24 15.58 13.41
N PRO A 262 7.02 15.60 13.99
CA PRO A 262 6.00 14.62 13.64
C PRO A 262 5.72 14.67 12.14
N PRO A 263 5.62 13.52 11.45
CA PRO A 263 5.34 13.52 10.04
C PRO A 263 3.90 13.98 9.77
N PRO A 264 3.68 14.92 8.83
CA PRO A 264 2.34 15.22 8.36
C PRO A 264 1.75 13.98 7.69
N ILE A 265 0.48 13.70 7.97
CA ILE A 265 -0.29 12.64 7.32
C ILE A 265 -1.31 13.33 6.41
N GLU A 266 -1.21 13.05 5.11
CA GLU A 266 -2.13 13.58 4.11
C GLU A 266 -2.88 12.42 3.44
N TYR A 267 -4.18 12.59 3.21
CA TYR A 267 -5.02 11.59 2.56
C TYR A 267 -5.44 12.09 1.18
N ASP A 268 -5.04 11.36 0.13
CA ASP A 268 -5.51 11.57 -1.23
C ASP A 268 -6.59 10.52 -1.55
N VAL A 269 -7.82 10.83 -1.18
CA VAL A 269 -8.98 10.00 -1.52
C VAL A 269 -9.45 10.34 -2.93
N HIS A 270 -9.66 9.32 -3.74
CA HIS A 270 -10.04 9.48 -5.15
C HIS A 270 -10.97 8.37 -5.61
N THR A 271 -11.67 8.63 -6.69
CA THR A 271 -12.45 7.61 -7.41
C THR A 271 -11.53 6.82 -8.33
N LEU A 272 -11.76 5.51 -8.41
CA LEU A 272 -11.07 4.59 -9.29
C LEU A 272 -11.86 4.49 -10.60
N ASP A 273 -11.82 5.60 -11.36
CA ASP A 273 -12.57 5.81 -12.57
C ASP A 273 -11.97 5.09 -13.79
N GLU A 274 -12.69 5.12 -14.90
CA GLU A 274 -12.31 4.45 -16.14
C GLU A 274 -10.94 4.92 -16.68
N PRO A 275 -10.60 6.23 -16.71
CA PRO A 275 -9.29 6.68 -17.17
C PRO A 275 -8.12 6.07 -16.38
N LEU A 276 -8.22 5.94 -15.06
CA LEU A 276 -7.18 5.30 -14.25
C LEU A 276 -7.05 3.80 -14.54
N ARG A 277 -8.17 3.12 -14.77
CA ARG A 277 -8.21 1.70 -15.13
C ARG A 277 -7.59 1.47 -16.50
N GLN A 278 -7.97 2.28 -17.48
CA GLN A 278 -7.41 2.24 -18.82
C GLN A 278 -5.89 2.51 -18.81
N GLU A 279 -5.45 3.56 -18.12
CA GLU A 279 -4.01 3.87 -17.99
C GLU A 279 -3.23 2.70 -17.39
N LEU A 280 -3.76 2.04 -16.35
CA LEU A 280 -3.11 0.88 -15.74
C LEU A 280 -2.96 -0.29 -16.73
N LEU A 281 -4.02 -0.58 -17.49
CA LEU A 281 -4.02 -1.68 -18.47
C LEU A 281 -3.07 -1.40 -19.63
N GLU A 282 -3.07 -0.18 -20.16
CA GLU A 282 -2.14 0.24 -21.21
C GLU A 282 -0.69 0.10 -20.76
N LEU A 283 -0.36 0.54 -19.55
CA LEU A 283 0.98 0.38 -18.98
C LEU A 283 1.38 -1.08 -18.77
N ARG A 284 0.44 -1.92 -18.34
CA ARG A 284 0.66 -3.37 -18.22
C ARG A 284 0.99 -3.99 -19.58
N ASP A 285 0.18 -3.68 -20.57
CA ASP A 285 0.30 -4.24 -21.90
C ASP A 285 1.59 -3.77 -22.60
N ASP A 286 1.96 -2.51 -22.44
CA ASP A 286 3.23 -1.95 -22.93
C ASP A 286 4.43 -2.63 -22.25
N ALA A 287 4.37 -2.85 -20.94
CA ALA A 287 5.41 -3.57 -20.21
C ALA A 287 5.54 -5.04 -20.67
N MET A 288 4.44 -5.74 -20.88
CA MET A 288 4.43 -7.10 -21.40
C MET A 288 4.97 -7.17 -22.81
N LYS A 289 4.58 -6.23 -23.68
CA LYS A 289 5.08 -6.12 -25.05
C LYS A 289 6.59 -5.88 -25.07
N LEU A 290 7.09 -4.98 -24.20
CA LEU A 290 8.54 -4.74 -24.07
C LEU A 290 9.32 -6.02 -23.74
N ILE A 291 8.78 -6.85 -22.82
CA ILE A 291 9.39 -8.12 -22.45
C ILE A 291 9.33 -9.10 -23.61
N TYR A 292 8.23 -9.17 -24.34
CA TYR A 292 8.05 -10.04 -25.50
C TYR A 292 8.99 -9.67 -26.64
N ASP A 293 9.08 -8.39 -26.99
CA ASP A 293 9.92 -7.87 -28.07
C ASP A 293 11.43 -7.94 -27.75
N GLN A 294 11.80 -8.06 -26.47
CA GLN A 294 13.18 -8.14 -25.98
C GLN A 294 14.10 -7.01 -26.48
N ARG A 295 13.51 -5.86 -26.79
CA ARG A 295 14.24 -4.71 -27.31
C ARG A 295 14.47 -3.68 -26.20
N ASP A 296 15.75 -3.27 -25.99
CA ASP A 296 16.08 -2.19 -25.05
C ASP A 296 15.41 -0.87 -25.50
N PRO A 297 14.53 -0.30 -24.67
CA PRO A 297 13.84 0.95 -24.98
C PRO A 297 14.76 2.18 -24.88
N GLY A 298 15.99 2.03 -24.38
CA GLY A 298 16.92 3.11 -24.13
C GLY A 298 16.64 3.90 -22.86
N LEU A 299 17.48 4.90 -22.62
CA LEU A 299 17.35 5.79 -21.47
C LEU A 299 16.14 6.74 -21.66
N PRO A 300 15.39 7.03 -20.58
CA PRO A 300 14.39 8.07 -20.61
C PRO A 300 15.03 9.47 -20.66
N ASP A 301 14.29 10.49 -21.06
CA ASP A 301 14.76 11.88 -21.07
C ASP A 301 15.14 12.37 -19.67
N ARG A 302 14.51 11.82 -18.65
CA ARG A 302 14.77 12.14 -17.24
C ARG A 302 14.79 10.88 -16.38
N CYS A 303 15.85 10.74 -15.59
CA CYS A 303 15.92 9.73 -14.55
C CYS A 303 15.66 10.36 -13.17
N TYR A 304 14.98 9.62 -12.31
CA TYR A 304 14.82 10.02 -10.91
C TYR A 304 16.11 9.70 -10.14
N ASP A 305 16.49 10.58 -9.19
CA ASP A 305 17.69 10.43 -8.36
C ASP A 305 17.66 9.19 -7.46
N ASP A 306 16.47 8.67 -7.19
CA ASP A 306 16.21 7.46 -6.40
C ASP A 306 16.02 6.18 -7.26
N CYS A 307 16.38 6.25 -8.54
CA CYS A 307 16.30 5.09 -9.43
C CYS A 307 17.27 3.97 -8.98
N PRO A 308 16.77 2.77 -8.69
CA PRO A 308 17.63 1.66 -8.24
C PRO A 308 18.61 1.18 -9.32
N TYR A 309 18.32 1.39 -10.60
CA TYR A 309 19.15 1.00 -11.74
C TYR A 309 20.04 2.12 -12.25
N TRP A 310 20.27 3.19 -11.46
CA TRP A 310 21.07 4.32 -11.92
C TRP A 310 22.44 3.88 -12.43
N ASP A 311 23.17 3.09 -11.64
CA ASP A 311 24.53 2.64 -11.99
C ASP A 311 24.59 1.66 -13.15
N GLU A 312 23.46 1.01 -13.51
CA GLU A 312 23.34 0.16 -14.69
C GLU A 312 23.04 0.95 -15.96
N CYS A 313 22.54 2.17 -15.82
CA CYS A 313 22.11 3.01 -16.92
C CYS A 313 23.12 4.12 -17.26
N HIS A 314 23.97 4.53 -16.34
CA HIS A 314 24.93 5.63 -16.43
C HIS A 314 26.33 5.23 -16.03
#